data_4ee20d737ef946d6591e082d4f9bc8fb
#
_entry.id   4ee20d737ef946d6591e082d4f9bc8fb
#
_cell.length_a   1.000
_cell.length_b   1.000
_cell.length_c   1.000
_cell.angle_alpha   90.00
_cell.angle_beta   90.00
_cell.angle_gamma   90.00
#
_symmetry.space_group_name_H-M   'P 1'
#
loop_
_entity.id
_entity.type
_entity.pdbx_description
1 polymer ?
#
loop_
_entity_poly.entity_id
_entity_poly.type
_entity_poly.pdbx_seq_one_letter_code
_entity_poly.pdbx_strand_id
1 'polypeptide(L)'
;MSNSVIVPEKLARLRELLLSTAHLDGAIVEVGVYKGGSARVLVDNAGTSKVYLFDTFKGIPRHNPTLDGRWGVGSFADTSAIAVMDMFVGDSRVSVYPGVFPDETGGVIDFRRLRFVHLDVDNYDSYTACLEFIYGLVAPGGVIVFDDYGEDCCPGAKTAVDEFFIGRADVVIDGTAYVVKP
;
A
#
# COMPACT_ATOMS: atom_id res chain seq x y z
N MET A 1 -18.52 7.01 -9.92
CA MET A 1 -17.25 7.48 -10.52
C MET A 1 -16.13 7.00 -9.62
N SER A 2 -15.04 6.49 -10.17
CA SER A 2 -13.88 6.06 -9.38
C SER A 2 -13.27 7.28 -8.66
N ASN A 3 -13.05 7.17 -7.36
CA ASN A 3 -12.33 8.19 -6.56
C ASN A 3 -10.80 8.01 -6.65
N SER A 4 -10.33 7.05 -7.46
CA SER A 4 -8.91 6.77 -7.61
C SER A 4 -8.22 7.74 -8.56
N VAL A 5 -7.01 8.14 -8.22
CA VAL A 5 -6.07 8.81 -9.14
C VAL A 5 -5.21 7.80 -9.89
N ILE A 6 -5.24 6.52 -9.48
CA ILE A 6 -4.55 5.41 -10.14
C ILE A 6 -5.29 5.08 -11.44
N VAL A 7 -4.55 4.90 -12.52
CA VAL A 7 -5.13 4.58 -13.84
C VAL A 7 -5.82 3.21 -13.86
N PRO A 8 -6.88 3.03 -14.66
CA PRO A 8 -7.69 1.80 -14.67
C PRO A 8 -6.87 0.52 -14.90
N GLU A 9 -5.83 0.58 -15.71
CA GLU A 9 -4.96 -0.55 -16.04
C GLU A 9 -4.18 -1.03 -14.80
N LYS A 10 -3.63 -0.11 -14.01
CA LYS A 10 -2.97 -0.45 -12.72
C LYS A 10 -3.98 -1.03 -11.73
N LEU A 11 -5.19 -0.49 -11.62
CA LEU A 11 -6.24 -1.03 -10.76
C LEU A 11 -6.66 -2.45 -11.17
N ALA A 12 -6.74 -2.72 -12.48
CA ALA A 12 -7.03 -4.06 -13.00
C ALA A 12 -5.91 -5.03 -12.61
N ARG A 13 -4.65 -4.60 -12.77
CA ARG A 13 -3.48 -5.41 -12.38
C ARG A 13 -3.41 -5.64 -10.87
N LEU A 14 -3.67 -4.62 -10.07
CA LEU A 14 -3.78 -4.73 -8.61
C LEU A 14 -4.79 -5.82 -8.20
N ARG A 15 -5.97 -5.82 -8.85
CA ARG A 15 -7.00 -6.84 -8.64
C ARG A 15 -6.51 -8.26 -9.00
N GLU A 16 -5.85 -8.43 -10.14
CA GLU A 16 -5.31 -9.73 -10.57
C GLU A 16 -4.30 -10.28 -9.58
N LEU A 17 -3.35 -9.44 -9.15
CA LEU A 17 -2.33 -9.79 -8.16
C LEU A 17 -2.95 -10.14 -6.80
N LEU A 18 -3.96 -9.40 -6.35
CA LEU A 18 -4.70 -9.74 -5.14
C LEU A 18 -5.37 -11.11 -5.24
N LEU A 19 -6.04 -11.40 -6.36
CA LEU A 19 -6.72 -12.66 -6.59
C LEU A 19 -5.75 -13.84 -6.69
N SER A 20 -4.52 -13.64 -7.17
CA SER A 20 -3.49 -14.69 -7.22
C SER A 20 -3.11 -15.21 -5.82
N THR A 21 -3.29 -14.39 -4.78
CA THR A 21 -3.03 -14.75 -3.38
C THR A 21 -4.25 -15.32 -2.65
N ALA A 22 -5.39 -15.51 -3.32
CA ALA A 22 -6.65 -15.90 -2.67
C ALA A 22 -6.60 -17.29 -2.00
N HIS A 23 -5.65 -18.12 -2.39
CA HIS A 23 -5.40 -19.43 -1.78
C HIS A 23 -4.60 -19.38 -0.48
N LEU A 24 -4.04 -18.23 -0.12
CA LEU A 24 -3.26 -18.02 1.10
C LEU A 24 -4.15 -17.48 2.23
N ASP A 25 -3.89 -17.98 3.43
CA ASP A 25 -4.43 -17.36 4.63
C ASP A 25 -3.65 -16.08 4.97
N GLY A 26 -4.37 -15.03 5.32
CA GLY A 26 -3.76 -13.78 5.72
C GLY A 26 -4.65 -12.57 5.48
N ALA A 27 -4.24 -11.46 6.05
CA ALA A 27 -4.90 -10.17 5.86
C ALA A 27 -4.36 -9.46 4.61
N ILE A 28 -5.10 -8.45 4.20
CA ILE A 28 -4.75 -7.51 3.14
C ILE A 28 -4.45 -6.17 3.80
N VAL A 29 -3.39 -5.53 3.38
CA VAL A 29 -2.98 -4.21 3.86
C VAL A 29 -2.84 -3.24 2.70
N GLU A 30 -3.31 -2.02 2.88
CA GLU A 30 -2.97 -0.88 2.06
C GLU A 30 -2.41 0.24 2.93
N VAL A 31 -1.30 0.83 2.50
CA VAL A 31 -0.72 2.03 3.09
C VAL A 31 -0.68 3.12 2.01
N GLY A 32 -1.33 4.25 2.30
CA GLY A 32 -1.65 5.28 1.32
C GLY A 32 -3.02 4.99 0.66
N VAL A 33 -4.08 5.45 1.30
CA VAL A 33 -5.47 5.18 0.89
C VAL A 33 -6.08 6.35 0.14
N TYR A 34 -5.64 7.57 0.47
CA TYR A 34 -6.14 8.82 -0.10
C TYR A 34 -7.67 8.90 -0.06
N LYS A 35 -8.33 8.83 -1.20
CA LYS A 35 -9.81 8.89 -1.34
C LYS A 35 -10.46 7.50 -1.46
N GLY A 36 -9.71 6.43 -1.26
CA GLY A 36 -10.24 5.06 -1.18
C GLY A 36 -10.49 4.36 -2.52
N GLY A 37 -9.92 4.85 -3.62
CA GLY A 37 -10.15 4.26 -4.94
C GLY A 37 -9.59 2.85 -5.09
N SER A 38 -8.32 2.64 -4.76
CA SER A 38 -7.66 1.33 -4.69
C SER A 38 -8.20 0.47 -3.55
N ALA A 39 -8.43 1.08 -2.37
CA ALA A 39 -9.07 0.41 -1.24
C ALA A 39 -10.38 -0.29 -1.63
N ARG A 40 -11.22 0.37 -2.46
CA ARG A 40 -12.47 -0.22 -2.97
C ARG A 40 -12.20 -1.50 -3.78
N VAL A 41 -11.19 -1.47 -4.66
CA VAL A 41 -10.79 -2.65 -5.45
C VAL A 41 -10.34 -3.78 -4.53
N LEU A 42 -9.52 -3.47 -3.51
CA LEU A 42 -9.05 -4.46 -2.54
C LEU A 42 -10.20 -5.08 -1.75
N VAL A 43 -11.10 -4.27 -1.20
CA VAL A 43 -12.23 -4.73 -0.38
C VAL A 43 -13.21 -5.59 -1.18
N ASP A 44 -13.55 -5.16 -2.41
CA ASP A 44 -14.48 -5.90 -3.28
C ASP A 44 -13.96 -7.29 -3.68
N ASN A 45 -12.63 -7.48 -3.65
CA ASN A 45 -11.98 -8.74 -4.04
C ASN A 45 -11.29 -9.46 -2.85
N ALA A 46 -11.50 -9.01 -1.61
CA ALA A 46 -10.86 -9.55 -0.41
C ALA A 46 -11.32 -10.97 -0.03
N GLY A 47 -12.48 -11.42 -0.53
CA GLY A 47 -13.11 -12.64 -0.03
C GLY A 47 -13.48 -12.47 1.45
N THR A 48 -13.02 -13.39 2.30
CA THR A 48 -13.24 -13.34 3.76
C THR A 48 -12.09 -12.69 4.53
N SER A 49 -11.01 -12.27 3.86
CA SER A 49 -9.84 -11.68 4.50
C SER A 49 -10.16 -10.33 5.15
N LYS A 50 -9.51 -10.07 6.27
CA LYS A 50 -9.50 -8.72 6.86
C LYS A 50 -8.70 -7.78 5.97
N VAL A 51 -9.15 -6.54 5.88
CA VAL A 51 -8.50 -5.45 5.12
C VAL A 51 -8.18 -4.32 6.08
N TYR A 52 -6.91 -3.98 6.17
CA TYR A 52 -6.39 -2.90 7.01
C TYR A 52 -5.92 -1.75 6.11
N LEU A 53 -6.51 -0.60 6.30
CA LEU A 53 -6.29 0.60 5.50
C LEU A 53 -5.61 1.66 6.35
N PHE A 54 -4.41 2.07 5.96
CA PHE A 54 -3.59 3.04 6.68
C PHE A 54 -3.35 4.27 5.83
N ASP A 55 -3.61 5.44 6.40
CA ASP A 55 -3.30 6.73 5.78
C ASP A 55 -3.17 7.80 6.86
N THR A 56 -2.34 8.79 6.63
CA THR A 56 -2.26 9.96 7.52
C THR A 56 -3.54 10.79 7.49
N PHE A 57 -4.22 10.81 6.34
CA PHE A 57 -5.30 11.75 5.99
C PHE A 57 -4.92 13.23 6.21
N LYS A 58 -3.62 13.49 6.24
CA LYS A 58 -2.99 14.80 6.37
C LYS A 58 -1.95 15.05 5.28
N GLY A 59 -1.91 14.14 4.29
CA GLY A 59 -0.93 14.14 3.21
C GLY A 59 0.39 13.48 3.58
N ILE A 60 1.35 13.58 2.68
CA ILE A 60 2.68 12.98 2.83
C ILE A 60 3.36 13.47 4.11
N PRO A 61 3.79 12.57 5.01
CA PRO A 61 4.34 12.97 6.32
C PRO A 61 5.83 13.29 6.29
N ARG A 62 6.57 12.82 5.27
CA ARG A 62 8.03 12.89 5.16
C ARG A 62 8.42 13.30 3.76
N HIS A 63 9.61 13.92 3.60
CA HIS A 63 10.16 14.25 2.30
C HIS A 63 11.68 14.30 2.37
N ASN A 64 12.34 13.50 1.54
CA ASN A 64 13.78 13.52 1.38
C ASN A 64 14.13 14.40 0.16
N PRO A 65 14.67 15.59 0.35
CA PRO A 65 14.89 16.55 -0.75
C PRO A 65 15.94 16.10 -1.78
N THR A 66 16.69 15.03 -1.49
CA THR A 66 17.71 14.49 -2.38
C THR A 66 17.18 13.32 -3.22
N LEU A 67 16.28 12.53 -2.67
CA LEU A 67 15.80 11.27 -3.28
C LEU A 67 14.38 11.40 -3.81
N ASP A 68 13.54 12.24 -3.19
CA ASP A 68 12.14 12.35 -3.57
C ASP A 68 11.94 13.35 -4.71
N GLY A 69 10.86 13.15 -5.45
CA GLY A 69 10.53 13.97 -6.60
C GLY A 69 9.58 15.13 -6.29
N ARG A 70 8.50 15.19 -7.03
CA ARG A 70 7.55 16.32 -7.06
C ARG A 70 6.79 16.53 -5.75
N TRP A 71 6.45 15.46 -5.04
CA TRP A 71 5.50 15.51 -3.94
C TRP A 71 6.21 15.77 -2.59
N GLY A 72 5.86 16.85 -1.94
CA GLY A 72 6.42 17.24 -0.63
C GLY A 72 5.43 16.96 0.52
N VAL A 73 5.88 17.26 1.74
CA VAL A 73 5.07 17.17 2.95
C VAL A 73 3.75 17.92 2.78
N GLY A 74 2.62 17.24 3.12
CA GLY A 74 1.27 17.79 2.99
C GLY A 74 0.63 17.59 1.61
N SER A 75 1.34 17.09 0.59
CA SER A 75 0.70 16.68 -0.66
C SER A 75 -0.35 15.61 -0.40
N PHE A 76 -1.46 15.61 -1.17
CA PHE A 76 -2.60 14.69 -1.00
C PHE A 76 -3.38 14.82 0.31
N ALA A 77 -3.33 16.01 0.98
CA ALA A 77 -4.12 16.26 2.19
C ALA A 77 -5.61 16.54 1.93
N ASP A 78 -6.06 16.59 0.67
CA ASP A 78 -7.46 16.83 0.27
C ASP A 78 -8.31 15.54 0.34
N THR A 79 -8.20 14.83 1.45
CA THR A 79 -8.87 13.55 1.76
C THR A 79 -9.47 13.59 3.17
N SER A 80 -10.21 12.54 3.55
CA SER A 80 -10.87 12.46 4.86
C SER A 80 -11.00 11.01 5.32
N ALA A 81 -10.48 10.73 6.52
CA ALA A 81 -10.67 9.43 7.17
C ALA A 81 -12.16 9.05 7.30
N ILE A 82 -13.00 10.01 7.67
CA ILE A 82 -14.46 9.78 7.81
C ILE A 82 -15.05 9.38 6.45
N ALA A 83 -14.71 10.09 5.38
CA ALA A 83 -15.23 9.77 4.05
C ALA A 83 -14.82 8.36 3.59
N VAL A 84 -13.59 7.93 3.88
CA VAL A 84 -13.13 6.56 3.58
C VAL A 84 -13.82 5.53 4.47
N MET A 85 -13.98 5.79 5.77
CA MET A 85 -14.73 4.92 6.69
C MET A 85 -16.19 4.74 6.24
N ASP A 86 -16.84 5.80 5.79
CA ASP A 86 -18.23 5.79 5.31
C ASP A 86 -18.41 4.91 4.07
N MET A 87 -17.37 4.78 3.21
CA MET A 87 -17.41 3.89 2.04
C MET A 87 -17.60 2.41 2.41
N PHE A 88 -17.18 2.03 3.62
CA PHE A 88 -17.15 0.63 4.07
C PHE A 88 -18.01 0.38 5.31
N VAL A 89 -18.93 1.28 5.62
CA VAL A 89 -19.88 1.11 6.74
C VAL A 89 -20.62 -0.21 6.62
N GLY A 90 -20.60 -1.00 7.70
CA GLY A 90 -21.24 -2.31 7.76
C GLY A 90 -20.37 -3.49 7.27
N ASP A 91 -19.22 -3.23 6.66
CA ASP A 91 -18.28 -4.30 6.29
C ASP A 91 -17.30 -4.59 7.44
N SER A 92 -17.60 -5.61 8.23
CA SER A 92 -16.78 -6.00 9.38
C SER A 92 -15.36 -6.49 9.04
N ARG A 93 -15.05 -6.67 7.75
CA ARG A 93 -13.70 -7.04 7.30
C ARG A 93 -12.76 -5.86 7.29
N VAL A 94 -13.26 -4.63 7.13
CA VAL A 94 -12.48 -3.41 6.89
C VAL A 94 -12.22 -2.67 8.18
N SER A 95 -11.00 -2.21 8.34
CA SER A 95 -10.59 -1.30 9.41
C SER A 95 -9.71 -0.19 8.85
N VAL A 96 -10.03 1.06 9.17
CA VAL A 96 -9.29 2.25 8.72
C VAL A 96 -8.56 2.86 9.90
N TYR A 97 -7.26 3.13 9.74
CA TYR A 97 -6.38 3.63 10.77
C TYR A 97 -5.72 4.95 10.35
N PRO A 98 -6.23 6.09 10.82
CA PRO A 98 -5.59 7.39 10.61
C PRO A 98 -4.30 7.52 11.41
N GLY A 99 -3.20 7.86 10.74
CA GLY A 99 -1.90 8.10 11.36
C GLY A 99 -0.75 7.69 10.47
N VAL A 100 0.47 8.01 10.90
CA VAL A 100 1.70 7.64 10.18
C VAL A 100 1.99 6.16 10.38
N PHE A 101 2.03 5.41 9.29
CA PHE A 101 2.43 4.01 9.32
C PHE A 101 3.94 3.87 9.07
N PRO A 102 4.67 2.97 9.78
CA PRO A 102 4.18 2.13 10.87
C PRO A 102 4.22 2.81 12.26
N ASP A 103 4.82 3.98 12.40
CA ASP A 103 5.21 4.59 13.67
C ASP A 103 4.06 4.74 14.67
N GLU A 104 2.88 5.16 14.18
CA GLU A 104 1.71 5.39 15.02
C GLU A 104 0.69 4.24 14.95
N THR A 105 0.65 3.54 13.83
CA THR A 105 -0.47 2.62 13.55
C THR A 105 -0.05 1.17 13.27
N GLY A 106 1.25 0.88 13.09
CA GLY A 106 1.72 -0.46 12.74
C GLY A 106 1.38 -1.55 13.78
N GLY A 107 1.36 -1.20 15.07
CA GLY A 107 1.10 -2.14 16.14
C GLY A 107 -0.24 -2.90 16.05
N VAL A 108 -1.19 -2.45 15.23
CA VAL A 108 -2.48 -3.15 15.06
C VAL A 108 -2.37 -4.41 14.19
N ILE A 109 -1.27 -4.57 13.45
CA ILE A 109 -1.01 -5.72 12.55
C ILE A 109 0.31 -6.44 12.82
N ASP A 110 1.08 -6.08 13.83
CA ASP A 110 2.41 -6.65 14.12
C ASP A 110 2.43 -8.17 14.36
N PHE A 111 1.28 -8.76 14.69
CA PHE A 111 1.05 -10.19 14.91
C PHE A 111 0.24 -10.86 13.79
N ARG A 112 -0.04 -10.14 12.71
CA ARG A 112 -0.85 -10.66 11.60
C ARG A 112 0.02 -11.27 10.53
N ARG A 113 -0.50 -12.32 9.89
CA ARG A 113 0.05 -12.83 8.64
C ARG A 113 -0.62 -12.09 7.48
N LEU A 114 0.18 -11.56 6.57
CA LEU A 114 -0.29 -10.80 5.42
C LEU A 114 -0.16 -11.65 4.15
N ARG A 115 -1.20 -11.74 3.36
CA ARG A 115 -1.16 -12.37 2.04
C ARG A 115 -0.97 -11.37 0.90
N PHE A 116 -1.37 -10.13 1.14
CA PHE A 116 -1.30 -9.06 0.13
C PHE A 116 -1.04 -7.70 0.77
N VAL A 117 -0.16 -6.94 0.16
CA VAL A 117 0.17 -5.57 0.58
C VAL A 117 0.19 -4.67 -0.65
N HIS A 118 -0.44 -3.50 -0.55
CA HIS A 118 -0.35 -2.41 -1.51
C HIS A 118 0.30 -1.20 -0.85
N LEU A 119 1.41 -0.74 -1.38
CA LEU A 119 2.12 0.46 -0.93
C LEU A 119 1.99 1.55 -1.99
N ASP A 120 1.40 2.68 -1.59
CA ASP A 120 1.15 3.88 -2.39
C ASP A 120 1.46 5.10 -1.50
N VAL A 121 2.76 5.31 -1.22
CA VAL A 121 3.25 6.24 -0.19
C VAL A 121 4.26 7.27 -0.72
N ASP A 122 4.42 7.33 -2.03
CA ASP A 122 5.08 8.35 -2.85
C ASP A 122 6.60 8.55 -2.62
N ASN A 123 7.15 8.37 -1.43
CA ASN A 123 8.47 8.84 -1.08
C ASN A 123 9.39 7.79 -0.43
N TYR A 124 10.70 8.05 -0.49
CA TYR A 124 11.76 7.16 -0.03
C TYR A 124 11.60 6.73 1.43
N ASP A 125 11.47 7.71 2.34
CA ASP A 125 11.45 7.41 3.78
C ASP A 125 10.20 6.62 4.20
N SER A 126 9.04 6.90 3.56
CA SER A 126 7.81 6.14 3.82
C SER A 126 7.89 4.72 3.29
N TYR A 127 8.41 4.53 2.06
CA TYR A 127 8.65 3.18 1.51
C TYR A 127 9.59 2.37 2.38
N THR A 128 10.73 2.96 2.79
CA THR A 128 11.72 2.30 3.64
C THR A 128 11.09 1.84 4.96
N ALA A 129 10.39 2.74 5.66
CA ALA A 129 9.75 2.42 6.94
C ALA A 129 8.66 1.33 6.78
N CYS A 130 7.84 1.40 5.72
CA CYS A 130 6.83 0.40 5.43
C CYS A 130 7.45 -0.98 5.17
N LEU A 131 8.47 -1.04 4.32
CA LEU A 131 9.12 -2.31 3.95
C LEU A 131 9.82 -2.98 5.12
N GLU A 132 10.55 -2.21 5.93
CA GLU A 132 11.22 -2.72 7.14
C GLU A 132 10.24 -3.34 8.11
N PHE A 133 9.06 -2.75 8.29
CA PHE A 133 8.02 -3.25 9.18
C PHE A 133 7.24 -4.43 8.58
N ILE A 134 6.76 -4.29 7.33
CA ILE A 134 5.78 -5.21 6.73
C ILE A 134 6.41 -6.51 6.24
N TYR A 135 7.64 -6.47 5.69
CA TYR A 135 8.20 -7.63 4.97
C TYR A 135 8.23 -8.91 5.81
N GLY A 136 8.53 -8.80 7.10
CA GLY A 136 8.53 -9.94 8.03
C GLY A 136 7.14 -10.57 8.23
N LEU A 137 6.08 -9.81 8.06
CA LEU A 137 4.68 -10.23 8.26
C LEU A 137 4.07 -10.90 7.02
N VAL A 138 4.64 -10.68 5.84
CA VAL A 138 4.11 -11.25 4.59
C VAL A 138 4.39 -12.74 4.53
N ALA A 139 3.35 -13.51 4.21
CA ALA A 139 3.44 -14.96 4.06
C ALA A 139 4.31 -15.36 2.86
N PRO A 140 5.00 -16.52 2.87
CA PRO A 140 5.55 -17.09 1.65
C PRO A 140 4.47 -17.21 0.57
N GLY A 141 4.77 -16.78 -0.67
CA GLY A 141 3.81 -16.66 -1.77
C GLY A 141 2.92 -15.42 -1.71
N GLY A 142 2.96 -14.64 -0.62
CA GLY A 142 2.27 -13.36 -0.53
C GLY A 142 2.90 -12.29 -1.43
N VAL A 143 2.10 -11.31 -1.80
CA VAL A 143 2.47 -10.27 -2.79
C VAL A 143 2.54 -8.89 -2.13
N ILE A 144 3.58 -8.12 -2.46
CA ILE A 144 3.70 -6.69 -2.15
C ILE A 144 3.71 -5.93 -3.47
N VAL A 145 2.79 -5.00 -3.65
CA VAL A 145 2.67 -4.12 -4.83
C VAL A 145 3.16 -2.73 -4.48
N PHE A 146 3.91 -2.10 -5.40
CA PHE A 146 4.49 -0.78 -5.28
C PHE A 146 3.90 0.14 -6.35
N ASP A 147 2.95 1.00 -5.99
CA ASP A 147 2.25 1.83 -6.99
C ASP A 147 3.18 2.85 -7.65
N ASP A 148 4.06 3.45 -6.86
CA ASP A 148 4.93 4.55 -7.28
C ASP A 148 6.23 4.11 -7.97
N TYR A 149 6.51 2.80 -8.04
CA TYR A 149 7.77 2.31 -8.57
C TYR A 149 7.93 2.64 -10.05
N GLY A 150 8.94 3.43 -10.36
CA GLY A 150 9.25 3.84 -11.73
C GLY A 150 8.46 5.06 -12.24
N GLU A 151 7.65 5.68 -11.39
CA GLU A 151 7.00 6.96 -11.70
C GLU A 151 8.01 8.11 -11.59
N ASP A 152 8.11 8.95 -12.62
CA ASP A 152 9.03 10.08 -12.67
C ASP A 152 8.81 11.08 -11.53
N CYS A 153 7.59 11.15 -11.00
CA CYS A 153 7.26 12.02 -9.88
C CYS A 153 7.68 11.47 -8.52
N CYS A 154 8.02 10.18 -8.42
CA CYS A 154 8.31 9.46 -7.17
C CYS A 154 9.62 8.65 -7.23
N PRO A 155 10.78 9.23 -7.63
CA PRO A 155 12.03 8.49 -7.81
C PRO A 155 12.53 7.85 -6.51
N GLY A 156 12.21 8.43 -5.36
CA GLY A 156 12.54 7.89 -4.05
C GLY A 156 11.90 6.53 -3.77
N ALA A 157 10.68 6.32 -4.25
CA ALA A 157 9.98 5.03 -4.13
C ALA A 157 10.78 3.89 -4.78
N LYS A 158 11.22 4.11 -6.03
CA LYS A 158 12.06 3.13 -6.75
C LYS A 158 13.36 2.85 -6.00
N THR A 159 14.04 3.91 -5.53
CA THR A 159 15.30 3.77 -4.80
C THR A 159 15.13 2.92 -3.54
N ALA A 160 14.13 3.21 -2.72
CA ALA A 160 13.85 2.47 -1.49
C ALA A 160 13.54 0.99 -1.75
N VAL A 161 12.73 0.69 -2.77
CA VAL A 161 12.39 -0.69 -3.15
C VAL A 161 13.61 -1.44 -3.63
N ASP A 162 14.40 -0.86 -4.55
CA ASP A 162 15.60 -1.51 -5.08
C ASP A 162 16.61 -1.82 -3.97
N GLU A 163 16.90 -0.86 -3.10
CA GLU A 163 17.82 -1.06 -1.97
C GLU A 163 17.33 -2.14 -1.01
N PHE A 164 16.05 -2.15 -0.70
CA PHE A 164 15.48 -3.12 0.22
C PHE A 164 15.54 -4.55 -0.33
N PHE A 165 15.28 -4.75 -1.63
CA PHE A 165 15.20 -6.09 -2.22
C PHE A 165 16.52 -6.64 -2.77
N ILE A 166 17.62 -5.92 -2.73
CA ILE A 166 18.94 -6.46 -3.10
C ILE A 166 19.21 -7.78 -2.34
N GLY A 167 19.32 -8.88 -3.08
CA GLY A 167 19.61 -10.21 -2.54
C GLY A 167 18.48 -10.86 -1.72
N ARG A 168 17.26 -10.30 -1.73
CA ARG A 168 16.09 -10.84 -1.01
C ARG A 168 15.04 -11.44 -1.94
N ALA A 169 14.69 -10.75 -3.00
CA ALA A 169 13.69 -11.18 -3.98
C ALA A 169 13.80 -10.33 -5.25
N ASP A 170 13.28 -10.86 -6.36
CA ASP A 170 13.23 -10.11 -7.61
C ASP A 170 12.01 -9.22 -7.68
N VAL A 171 12.21 -7.95 -8.04
CA VAL A 171 11.13 -7.02 -8.35
C VAL A 171 10.67 -7.30 -9.78
N VAL A 172 9.41 -7.68 -9.92
CA VAL A 172 8.76 -7.93 -11.22
C VAL A 172 8.04 -6.66 -11.67
N ILE A 173 8.22 -6.27 -12.93
CA ILE A 173 7.51 -5.13 -13.54
C ILE A 173 6.63 -5.67 -14.66
N ASP A 174 5.32 -5.67 -14.43
CA ASP A 174 4.30 -6.14 -15.36
C ASP A 174 2.98 -5.39 -15.07
N GLY A 175 2.77 -4.28 -15.77
CA GLY A 175 1.64 -3.36 -15.55
C GLY A 175 1.70 -2.58 -14.23
N THR A 176 2.37 -3.11 -13.23
CA THR A 176 2.81 -2.46 -11.99
C THR A 176 4.05 -3.17 -11.46
N ALA A 177 4.74 -2.59 -10.47
CA ALA A 177 5.86 -3.27 -9.82
C ALA A 177 5.40 -4.05 -8.59
N TYR A 178 5.91 -5.27 -8.42
CA TYR A 178 5.57 -6.11 -7.28
C TYR A 178 6.66 -7.14 -6.96
N VAL A 179 6.57 -7.71 -5.77
CA VAL A 179 7.39 -8.85 -5.32
C VAL A 179 6.47 -9.95 -4.82
N VAL A 180 6.79 -11.19 -5.18
CA VAL A 180 6.25 -12.39 -4.54
C VAL A 180 7.26 -12.84 -3.49
N LYS A 181 6.84 -12.92 -2.23
CA LYS A 181 7.73 -13.35 -1.14
C LYS A 181 8.12 -14.81 -1.30
N PRO A 182 9.43 -15.14 -1.30
CA PRO A 182 9.90 -16.51 -1.31
C PRO A 182 9.37 -17.38 -0.17
#